data_44f05f5e1238fe0ca7f0fdd5599101db
#
_entry.id   44f05f5e1238fe0ca7f0fdd5599101db
#
_cell.length_a   1.000
_cell.length_b   1.000
_cell.length_c   1.000
_cell.angle_alpha   90.00
_cell.angle_beta   90.00
_cell.angle_gamma   90.00
#
_symmetry.space_group_name_H-M   'P 1'
#
loop_
_entity.id
_entity.type
_entity.pdbx_description
1 polymer ?
#
loop_
_entity_poly.entity_id
_entity_poly.type
_entity_poly.pdbx_seq_one_letter_code
_entity_poly.pdbx_strand_id
1 'polypeptide(L)' 'GYLSYNDTVMITTVVVLVILVVIVQVVGDWASRAVDHRAKG' A
#
# COMPACT_ATOMS: atom_id res chain seq x y z
N GLY A 1 -16.03 20.11 -11.79
CA GLY A 1 -14.95 19.82 -11.98
C GLY A 1 -14.56 19.30 -13.18
N TYR A 2 -15.29 19.12 -13.81
CA TYR A 2 -14.97 18.59 -14.92
C TYR A 2 -13.88 19.17 -15.53
N LEU A 3 -13.22 19.88 -15.16
CA LEU A 3 -12.22 20.41 -15.85
C LEU A 3 -10.99 20.14 -15.23
N SER A 4 -10.77 19.51 -14.24
CA SER A 4 -9.51 19.46 -13.65
C SER A 4 -8.82 18.21 -13.89
N TYR A 5 -8.25 18.05 -14.98
CA TYR A 5 -7.41 16.92 -15.26
C TYR A 5 -6.27 16.86 -14.26
N ASN A 6 -5.66 17.97 -13.93
CA ASN A 6 -4.57 17.97 -12.99
C ASN A 6 -5.01 17.46 -11.64
N ASP A 7 -6.20 17.84 -11.24
CA ASP A 7 -6.73 17.42 -9.96
C ASP A 7 -6.92 15.92 -9.95
N THR A 8 -7.44 15.38 -11.00
CA THR A 8 -7.67 13.95 -11.09
C THR A 8 -6.36 13.18 -11.01
N VAL A 9 -5.35 13.68 -11.70
CA VAL A 9 -4.06 13.01 -11.70
C VAL A 9 -3.46 13.02 -10.30
N MET A 10 -3.58 14.15 -9.61
CA MET A 10 -3.04 14.26 -8.26
C MET A 10 -3.72 13.28 -7.32
N ILE A 11 -5.02 13.23 -7.37
CA ILE A 11 -5.77 12.35 -6.50
C ILE A 11 -5.44 10.90 -6.82
N THR A 12 -5.38 10.57 -8.10
CA THR A 12 -5.06 9.21 -8.49
C THR A 12 -3.68 8.80 -7.98
N THR A 13 -2.73 9.68 -8.09
CA THR A 13 -1.37 9.39 -7.63
C THR A 13 -1.36 9.14 -6.13
N VAL A 14 -2.05 9.98 -5.40
CA VAL A 14 -2.09 9.82 -3.94
C VAL A 14 -2.75 8.50 -3.57
N VAL A 15 -3.84 8.18 -4.23
CA VAL A 15 -4.55 6.94 -3.95
C VAL A 15 -3.66 5.74 -4.23
N VAL A 16 -2.97 5.77 -5.36
CA VAL A 16 -2.08 4.67 -5.73
C VAL A 16 -0.97 4.54 -4.69
N LEU A 17 -0.42 5.66 -4.25
CA LEU A 17 0.64 5.62 -3.25
C LEU A 17 0.14 5.02 -1.95
N VAL A 18 -1.03 5.42 -1.52
CA VAL A 18 -1.59 4.91 -0.29
C VAL A 18 -1.83 3.40 -0.40
N ILE A 19 -2.40 2.98 -1.51
CA ILE A 19 -2.66 1.57 -1.72
C ILE A 19 -1.35 0.79 -1.71
N LEU A 20 -0.34 1.32 -2.37
CA LEU A 20 0.94 0.66 -2.42
C LEU A 20 1.53 0.49 -1.03
N VAL A 21 1.47 1.54 -0.23
CA VAL A 21 1.99 1.48 1.12
C VAL A 21 1.23 0.45 1.94
N VAL A 22 -0.07 0.42 1.80
CA VAL A 22 -0.89 -0.53 2.55
C VAL A 22 -0.55 -1.95 2.14
N ILE A 23 -0.40 -2.19 0.85
CA ILE A 23 -0.07 -3.52 0.36
C ILE A 23 1.27 -3.97 0.92
N VAL A 24 2.26 -3.09 0.86
CA VAL A 24 3.58 -3.41 1.35
C VAL A 24 3.52 -3.71 2.85
N GLN A 25 2.75 -2.95 3.58
CA GLN A 25 2.61 -3.16 5.00
C GLN A 25 1.98 -4.51 5.31
N VAL A 26 0.91 -4.82 4.62
CA VAL A 26 0.22 -6.09 4.85
C VAL A 26 1.12 -7.26 4.49
N VAL A 27 1.78 -7.15 3.36
CA VAL A 27 2.66 -8.23 2.92
C VAL A 27 3.82 -8.38 3.90
N GLY A 28 4.38 -7.26 4.33
CA GLY A 28 5.47 -7.29 5.30
C GLY A 28 5.05 -7.91 6.60
N ASP A 29 3.88 -7.53 7.08
CA ASP A 29 3.38 -8.06 8.33
C ASP A 29 3.14 -9.57 8.21
N TRP A 30 2.55 -9.98 7.11
CA TRP A 30 2.27 -11.38 6.88
C TRP A 30 3.57 -12.17 6.81
N ALA A 31 4.54 -11.68 6.08
CA ALA A 31 5.81 -12.36 5.95
C ALA A 31 6.52 -12.41 7.30
N SER A 32 6.44 -11.34 8.05
CA SER A 32 7.08 -11.29 9.36
C SER A 32 6.50 -12.33 10.29
N ARG A 33 5.20 -12.47 10.25
CA ARG A 33 4.56 -13.47 11.10
C ARG A 33 4.97 -14.87 10.71
N ALA A 34 5.04 -15.12 9.41
CA ALA A 34 5.43 -16.44 8.94
C ALA A 34 6.84 -16.77 9.39
N VAL A 35 7.72 -15.80 9.29
CA VAL A 35 9.11 -16.03 9.68
C VAL A 35 9.22 -16.21 11.19
N ASP A 36 8.50 -15.39 11.91
CA ASP A 36 8.54 -15.47 13.35
C ASP A 36 8.06 -16.83 13.82
N HIS A 37 6.98 -17.28 13.24
CA HIS A 37 6.44 -18.57 13.59
C HIS A 37 7.46 -19.65 13.32
N ARG A 38 8.17 -19.56 12.22
CA ARG A 38 9.14 -20.53 11.88
C ARG A 38 10.33 -20.47 12.83
N ALA A 39 10.80 -19.30 13.09
CA ALA A 39 11.94 -19.14 13.96
C ALA A 39 11.63 -19.68 15.35
N LYS A 40 10.39 -19.51 15.77
CA LYS A 40 10.05 -19.96 17.05
C LYS A 40 10.02 -21.46 17.10
N GLY A 41 9.46 -22.06 16.12
CA GLY A 41 9.39 -23.49 16.05
C GLY A 41 10.72 -24.06 15.80
#